data_c4021c416e1db85f8f9e3371b9864a1f
#
_entry.id   c4021c416e1db85f8f9e3371b9864a1f
#
_cell.length_a   1.000
_cell.length_b   1.000
_cell.length_c   1.000
_cell.angle_alpha   90.00
_cell.angle_beta   90.00
_cell.angle_gamma   90.00
#
_symmetry.space_group_name_H-M   'P 1'
#
loop_
_entity.id
_entity.type
_entity.pdbx_description
1 polymer ?
#
loop_
_entity_poly.entity_id
_entity_poly.type
_entity_poly.pdbx_seq_one_letter_code
_entity_poly.pdbx_strand_id
1 'polypeptide(L)'
;RFYNRLQTGINDQFLENNDGNGAGIEEMDFGAAKVSVAFMMDPNNEATNNRFALPIRATGIKTLPNGELSVYVTPSAQLKSKNQVTLVEPADQPKGIAVGLYQTVNGALGGNWLLGFKHDKTGDVKNTRVIAQYGSSLTPATALDVVAEYRINTAPNDGGNKWLAIGARTDTHLGGPFRLLFEAGHDQVKPDAGDTRNMTKFTVAAAASAGKDAGSRPTVRLFLTHAIWNEAARQTLSGRTQEVFGDKKSGTSIGIQAETWW
;
A
#
# COMPACT_ATOMS: atom_id res chain seq x y z
N ARG A 1 1.17 17.19 6.77
CA ARG A 1 0.43 15.92 6.70
C ARG A 1 0.12 15.47 8.12
N PHE A 2 -1.13 15.45 8.49
CA PHE A 2 -1.61 15.06 9.81
C PHE A 2 -1.42 13.57 10.14
N TYR A 3 -1.03 12.74 9.20
CA TYR A 3 -0.97 11.31 9.41
C TYR A 3 0.11 10.69 8.54
N ASN A 4 1.10 10.07 9.16
CA ASN A 4 2.09 9.32 8.42
C ASN A 4 1.44 8.08 7.81
N ARG A 5 1.47 8.00 6.50
CA ARG A 5 1.08 6.80 5.77
C ARG A 5 2.15 5.75 5.97
N LEU A 6 1.77 4.60 6.50
CA LEU A 6 2.66 3.45 6.52
C LEU A 6 2.67 2.85 5.11
N GLN A 7 3.82 2.82 4.48
CA GLN A 7 3.99 2.44 3.09
C GLN A 7 5.01 1.32 2.96
N THR A 8 4.77 0.39 2.02
CA THR A 8 5.77 -0.61 1.64
C THR A 8 6.79 -0.02 0.69
N GLY A 9 8.05 -0.47 0.78
CA GLY A 9 9.14 0.04 -0.04
C GLY A 9 9.05 -0.34 -1.52
N ILE A 10 8.42 -1.46 -1.87
CA ILE A 10 8.42 -2.02 -3.23
C ILE A 10 7.07 -1.82 -3.93
N ASN A 11 5.98 -2.13 -3.26
CA ASN A 11 4.64 -2.13 -3.89
C ASN A 11 4.00 -0.75 -3.95
N ASP A 12 4.64 0.26 -3.39
CA ASP A 12 4.12 1.63 -3.27
C ASP A 12 2.70 1.67 -2.68
N GLN A 13 2.38 0.70 -1.83
CA GLN A 13 1.08 0.56 -1.21
C GLN A 13 1.06 1.19 0.17
N PHE A 14 0.02 1.94 0.43
CA PHE A 14 -0.24 2.45 1.77
C PHE A 14 -0.92 1.36 2.60
N LEU A 15 -0.28 0.98 3.70
CA LEU A 15 -0.84 0.03 4.66
C LEU A 15 -1.93 0.70 5.50
N GLU A 16 -1.69 1.94 5.91
CA GLU A 16 -2.67 2.80 6.56
C GLU A 16 -2.85 4.08 5.76
N ASN A 17 -4.06 4.30 5.27
CA ASN A 17 -4.40 5.46 4.46
C ASN A 17 -5.73 6.05 4.94
N ASN A 18 -5.64 7.24 5.53
CA ASN A 18 -6.80 8.02 5.92
C ASN A 18 -6.64 9.39 5.27
N ASP A 19 -7.17 9.53 4.05
CA ASP A 19 -7.21 10.79 3.33
C ASP A 19 -8.51 11.53 3.66
N GLY A 20 -8.43 12.84 3.71
CA GLY A 20 -9.59 13.70 3.96
C GLY A 20 -9.21 15.01 4.62
N ASN A 21 -10.21 15.81 4.90
CA ASN A 21 -10.07 17.02 5.69
C ASN A 21 -10.28 16.68 7.16
N GLY A 22 -9.45 17.21 8.05
CA GLY A 22 -9.58 16.88 9.45
C GLY A 22 -8.64 17.65 10.36
N ALA A 23 -8.72 17.30 11.63
CA ALA A 23 -7.83 17.81 12.66
C ALA A 23 -7.51 16.68 13.64
N GLY A 24 -6.34 16.77 14.29
CA GLY A 24 -5.93 15.77 15.26
C GLY A 24 -4.79 16.24 16.14
N ILE A 25 -4.47 15.41 17.11
CA ILE A 25 -3.32 15.57 18.00
C ILE A 25 -2.44 14.34 17.78
N GLU A 26 -1.18 14.58 17.49
CA GLU A 26 -0.23 13.51 17.20
C GLU A 26 0.81 13.37 18.31
N GLU A 27 1.27 12.14 18.48
CA GLU A 27 2.44 11.77 19.30
C GLU A 27 2.37 12.21 20.77
N MET A 28 1.19 12.21 21.37
CA MET A 28 1.05 12.39 22.83
C MET A 28 1.82 11.27 23.53
N ASP A 29 2.79 11.63 24.33
CA ASP A 29 3.66 10.67 25.02
C ASP A 29 3.01 10.17 26.31
N PHE A 30 2.79 8.85 26.38
CA PHE A 30 2.30 8.14 27.57
C PHE A 30 3.37 7.22 28.19
N GLY A 31 4.65 7.42 27.86
CA GLY A 31 5.77 6.64 28.35
C GLY A 31 5.92 5.28 27.63
N ALA A 32 4.93 4.42 27.71
CA ALA A 32 4.96 3.09 27.05
C ALA A 32 4.61 3.15 25.55
N ALA A 33 3.97 4.22 25.10
CA ALA A 33 3.53 4.43 23.73
C ALA A 33 3.32 5.91 23.44
N LYS A 34 3.45 6.28 22.17
CA LYS A 34 2.96 7.56 21.65
C LYS A 34 1.60 7.36 21.02
N VAL A 35 0.61 8.15 21.42
CA VAL A 35 -0.76 8.05 20.94
C VAL A 35 -1.10 9.25 20.08
N SER A 36 -1.75 8.98 18.95
CA SER A 36 -2.30 10.02 18.07
C SER A 36 -3.78 9.75 17.83
N VAL A 37 -4.58 10.79 17.79
CA VAL A 37 -6.02 10.74 17.50
C VAL A 37 -6.35 11.85 16.51
N ALA A 38 -7.08 11.52 15.47
CA ALA A 38 -7.56 12.51 14.51
C ALA A 38 -9.04 12.28 14.20
N PHE A 39 -9.73 13.35 13.85
CA PHE A 39 -11.03 13.31 13.21
C PHE A 39 -10.83 13.66 11.73
N MET A 40 -11.31 12.80 10.85
CA MET A 40 -11.16 12.94 9.40
C MET A 40 -12.54 12.91 8.74
N MET A 41 -12.73 13.78 7.78
CA MET A 41 -13.91 13.82 6.94
C MET A 41 -13.47 13.73 5.48
N ASP A 42 -14.02 12.79 4.75
CA ASP A 42 -13.88 12.69 3.30
C ASP A 42 -15.13 13.31 2.67
N PRO A 43 -15.06 14.55 2.19
CA PRO A 43 -16.18 15.17 1.48
C PRO A 43 -16.28 14.53 0.11
N ASN A 44 -17.22 13.61 -0.06
CA ASN A 44 -17.56 13.15 -1.40
C ASN A 44 -18.19 14.33 -2.16
N ASN A 45 -17.60 14.74 -3.27
CA ASN A 45 -18.05 15.87 -4.09
C ASN A 45 -19.47 15.69 -4.65
N GLU A 46 -20.05 14.51 -4.54
CA GLU A 46 -21.40 14.20 -4.96
C GLU A 46 -22.45 14.36 -3.84
N ALA A 47 -22.25 15.33 -2.96
CA ALA A 47 -23.24 15.95 -2.09
C ALA A 47 -24.10 15.07 -1.14
N THR A 48 -24.03 13.74 -1.18
CA THR A 48 -24.99 12.91 -0.45
C THR A 48 -24.41 12.07 0.68
N ASN A 49 -23.08 11.88 0.75
CA ASN A 49 -22.48 10.94 1.68
C ASN A 49 -21.14 11.42 2.24
N ASN A 50 -21.16 12.13 3.34
CA ASN A 50 -19.93 12.45 4.07
C ASN A 50 -19.48 11.26 4.91
N ARG A 51 -18.32 10.70 4.60
CA ARG A 51 -17.69 9.67 5.42
C ARG A 51 -16.84 10.33 6.51
N PHE A 52 -17.03 9.89 7.73
CA PHE A 52 -16.23 10.30 8.89
C PHE A 52 -15.40 9.12 9.37
N ALA A 53 -14.19 9.40 9.80
CA ALA A 53 -13.30 8.44 10.42
C ALA A 53 -12.63 9.06 11.65
N LEU A 54 -12.40 8.24 12.66
CA LEU A 54 -11.65 8.58 13.86
C LEU A 54 -10.41 7.69 13.95
N PRO A 55 -9.35 7.97 13.18
CA PRO A 55 -8.12 7.20 13.29
C PRO A 55 -7.43 7.44 14.63
N ILE A 56 -7.15 6.33 15.31
CA ILE A 56 -6.40 6.26 16.55
C ILE A 56 -5.18 5.39 16.29
N ARG A 57 -4.00 5.83 16.66
CA ARG A 57 -2.80 5.00 16.61
C ARG A 57 -2.01 5.07 17.91
N ALA A 58 -1.41 3.97 18.29
CA ALA A 58 -0.39 3.88 19.32
C ALA A 58 0.89 3.33 18.70
N THR A 59 2.02 4.01 18.84
CA THR A 59 3.29 3.68 18.22
C THR A 59 4.42 3.64 19.24
N GLY A 60 5.57 3.05 18.89
CA GLY A 60 6.73 3.00 19.76
C GLY A 60 6.62 2.00 20.92
N ILE A 61 5.62 1.08 20.87
CA ILE A 61 5.44 0.06 21.92
C ILE A 61 6.56 -0.97 21.81
N LYS A 62 7.44 -1.01 22.80
CA LYS A 62 8.57 -1.95 22.84
C LYS A 62 8.08 -3.35 23.17
N THR A 63 8.18 -4.28 22.23
CA THR A 63 7.72 -5.67 22.38
C THR A 63 8.84 -6.68 22.27
N LEU A 64 9.87 -6.37 21.49
CA LEU A 64 11.02 -7.22 21.22
C LEU A 64 12.31 -6.40 21.34
N PRO A 65 13.48 -7.00 21.59
CA PRO A 65 14.75 -6.31 21.42
C PRO A 65 14.86 -5.73 20.01
N ASN A 66 15.14 -4.42 19.92
CA ASN A 66 15.18 -3.67 18.65
C ASN A 66 13.87 -3.72 17.82
N GLY A 67 12.74 -3.99 18.49
CA GLY A 67 11.44 -4.10 17.84
C GLY A 67 10.39 -3.17 18.44
N GLU A 68 9.50 -2.66 17.58
CA GLU A 68 8.41 -1.77 17.97
C GLU A 68 7.10 -2.23 17.34
N LEU A 69 6.07 -2.31 18.17
CA LEU A 69 4.70 -2.54 17.73
C LEU A 69 3.99 -1.20 17.53
N SER A 70 3.27 -1.09 16.43
CA SER A 70 2.31 -0.03 16.16
C SER A 70 0.91 -0.62 16.03
N VAL A 71 -0.06 0.00 16.69
CA VAL A 71 -1.47 -0.39 16.68
C VAL A 71 -2.28 0.73 16.08
N TYR A 72 -3.17 0.40 15.15
CA TYR A 72 -4.08 1.32 14.48
C TYR A 72 -5.52 0.85 14.65
N VAL A 73 -6.41 1.75 15.03
CA VAL A 73 -7.86 1.49 15.10
C VAL A 73 -8.56 2.68 14.48
N THR A 74 -9.37 2.42 13.46
CA THR A 74 -10.09 3.47 12.74
C THR A 74 -11.56 3.11 12.60
N PRO A 75 -12.42 3.46 13.56
CA PRO A 75 -13.86 3.44 13.36
C PRO A 75 -14.25 4.50 12.31
N SER A 76 -15.23 4.16 11.48
CA SER A 76 -15.77 5.07 10.47
C SER A 76 -17.29 4.95 10.38
N ALA A 77 -17.91 6.04 9.98
CA ALA A 77 -19.33 6.08 9.72
C ALA A 77 -19.60 7.01 8.53
N GLN A 78 -20.70 6.78 7.87
CA GLN A 78 -21.20 7.64 6.83
C GLN A 78 -22.47 8.33 7.37
N LEU A 79 -22.52 9.66 7.32
CA LEU A 79 -23.73 10.37 7.70
C LEU A 79 -24.67 10.46 6.51
N LYS A 80 -25.94 10.22 6.77
CA LYS A 80 -27.00 10.48 5.79
C LYS A 80 -27.06 11.98 5.53
N SER A 81 -26.95 12.37 4.28
CA SER A 81 -27.27 13.73 3.83
C SER A 81 -28.47 13.64 2.91
N LYS A 82 -29.53 14.36 3.24
CA LYS A 82 -30.67 14.49 2.30
C LYS A 82 -30.17 15.15 1.03
N ASN A 83 -30.45 14.53 -0.10
CA ASN A 83 -30.29 15.23 -1.35
C ASN A 83 -31.32 16.37 -1.39
N GLN A 84 -30.86 17.59 -1.29
CA GLN A 84 -31.74 18.78 -1.23
C GLN A 84 -32.51 19.00 -2.55
N VAL A 85 -32.08 18.38 -3.63
CA VAL A 85 -32.72 18.51 -4.95
C VAL A 85 -33.80 17.44 -5.17
N THR A 86 -33.55 16.19 -4.75
CA THR A 86 -34.46 15.07 -4.99
C THR A 86 -35.32 14.71 -3.80
N LEU A 87 -35.00 15.23 -2.59
CA LEU A 87 -35.62 14.88 -1.30
C LEU A 87 -35.65 13.37 -1.00
N VAL A 88 -34.87 12.58 -1.71
CA VAL A 88 -34.79 11.14 -1.52
C VAL A 88 -33.93 10.86 -0.28
N GLU A 89 -34.46 10.06 0.63
CA GLU A 89 -33.70 9.54 1.77
C GLU A 89 -32.60 8.61 1.24
N PRO A 90 -31.32 8.87 1.57
CA PRO A 90 -30.24 7.97 1.16
C PRO A 90 -30.41 6.61 1.85
N ALA A 91 -30.01 5.55 1.17
CA ALA A 91 -29.95 4.21 1.74
C ALA A 91 -29.11 4.19 3.03
N ASP A 92 -29.35 3.20 3.90
CA ASP A 92 -28.57 3.04 5.10
C ASP A 92 -27.08 2.93 4.78
N GLN A 93 -26.30 3.79 5.43
CA GLN A 93 -24.88 3.89 5.16
C GLN A 93 -24.09 2.98 6.10
N PRO A 94 -23.20 2.15 5.58
CA PRO A 94 -22.51 1.18 6.40
C PRO A 94 -21.53 1.86 7.36
N LYS A 95 -21.51 1.38 8.61
CA LYS A 95 -20.45 1.67 9.57
C LYS A 95 -19.24 0.80 9.24
N GLY A 96 -18.06 1.31 9.53
CA GLY A 96 -16.81 0.61 9.31
C GLY A 96 -15.91 0.61 10.53
N ILE A 97 -15.01 -0.36 10.56
CA ILE A 97 -13.89 -0.40 11.50
C ILE A 97 -12.68 -1.00 10.77
N ALA A 98 -11.51 -0.39 10.96
CA ALA A 98 -10.24 -0.95 10.55
C ALA A 98 -9.34 -1.14 11.77
N VAL A 99 -8.62 -2.24 11.82
CA VAL A 99 -7.61 -2.55 12.85
C VAL A 99 -6.33 -2.96 12.14
N GLY A 100 -5.21 -2.32 12.47
CA GLY A 100 -3.87 -2.63 11.96
C GLY A 100 -2.90 -2.89 13.10
N LEU A 101 -2.06 -3.90 12.94
CA LEU A 101 -0.97 -4.26 13.86
C LEU A 101 0.30 -4.38 13.03
N TYR A 102 1.34 -3.62 13.37
CA TYR A 102 2.58 -3.60 12.62
C TYR A 102 3.78 -3.71 13.57
N GLN A 103 4.51 -4.79 13.44
CA GLN A 103 5.73 -5.05 14.20
C GLN A 103 6.94 -4.76 13.31
N THR A 104 7.79 -3.83 13.73
CA THR A 104 9.12 -3.65 13.15
C THR A 104 10.15 -4.36 14.02
N VAL A 105 11.18 -4.92 13.40
CA VAL A 105 12.35 -5.50 14.08
C VAL A 105 13.59 -5.12 13.30
N ASN A 106 14.52 -4.40 13.96
CA ASN A 106 15.74 -3.93 13.33
C ASN A 106 16.90 -4.86 13.63
N GLY A 107 17.75 -5.12 12.62
CA GLY A 107 18.97 -5.92 12.75
C GLY A 107 18.76 -7.43 12.76
N ALA A 108 17.53 -7.94 12.70
CA ALA A 108 17.26 -9.37 12.68
C ALA A 108 17.65 -10.00 11.32
N LEU A 109 18.44 -11.06 11.33
CA LEU A 109 18.99 -11.71 10.13
C LEU A 109 19.75 -10.74 9.20
N GLY A 110 20.41 -9.75 9.77
CA GLY A 110 21.21 -8.75 9.04
C GLY A 110 20.37 -7.67 8.32
N GLY A 111 19.09 -7.55 8.65
CA GLY A 111 18.21 -6.58 8.02
C GLY A 111 17.09 -6.09 8.92
N ASN A 112 16.18 -5.33 8.36
CA ASN A 112 15.04 -4.73 9.04
C ASN A 112 13.75 -5.37 8.52
N TRP A 113 12.89 -5.77 9.44
CA TRP A 113 11.60 -6.41 9.16
C TRP A 113 10.44 -5.49 9.48
N LEU A 114 9.40 -5.57 8.65
CA LEU A 114 8.05 -5.13 8.96
C LEU A 114 7.11 -6.32 8.78
N LEU A 115 6.44 -6.73 9.86
CA LEU A 115 5.37 -7.72 9.83
C LEU A 115 4.06 -7.01 10.14
N GLY A 116 3.07 -7.14 9.29
CA GLY A 116 1.82 -6.42 9.41
C GLY A 116 0.59 -7.33 9.29
N PHE A 117 -0.42 -7.00 10.06
CA PHE A 117 -1.77 -7.53 9.94
C PHE A 117 -2.74 -6.36 9.89
N LYS A 118 -3.68 -6.39 8.95
CA LYS A 118 -4.79 -5.44 8.89
C LYS A 118 -6.09 -6.16 8.62
N HIS A 119 -7.12 -5.78 9.35
CA HIS A 119 -8.50 -6.19 9.08
C HIS A 119 -9.38 -4.95 9.03
N ASP A 120 -10.14 -4.79 7.96
CA ASP A 120 -11.17 -3.77 7.86
C ASP A 120 -12.51 -4.38 7.44
N LYS A 121 -13.56 -3.79 7.99
CA LYS A 121 -14.95 -4.14 7.69
C LYS A 121 -15.75 -2.87 7.47
N THR A 122 -16.51 -2.82 6.38
CA THR A 122 -17.49 -1.76 6.10
C THR A 122 -18.75 -2.41 5.53
N GLY A 123 -19.84 -2.41 6.31
CA GLY A 123 -21.02 -3.20 5.97
C GLY A 123 -20.69 -4.69 5.86
N ASP A 124 -20.98 -5.28 4.70
CA ASP A 124 -20.73 -6.69 4.39
C ASP A 124 -19.37 -6.94 3.73
N VAL A 125 -18.66 -5.86 3.36
CA VAL A 125 -17.31 -5.98 2.79
C VAL A 125 -16.28 -6.09 3.90
N LYS A 126 -15.40 -7.08 3.79
CA LYS A 126 -14.28 -7.31 4.72
C LYS A 126 -13.00 -7.51 3.94
N ASN A 127 -11.92 -6.91 4.43
CA ASN A 127 -10.58 -7.11 3.91
C ASN A 127 -9.66 -7.54 5.04
N THR A 128 -8.93 -8.61 4.84
CA THR A 128 -7.88 -9.04 5.76
C THR A 128 -6.57 -9.12 5.01
N ARG A 129 -5.53 -8.51 5.55
CA ARG A 129 -4.21 -8.42 4.95
C ARG A 129 -3.15 -8.90 5.93
N VAL A 130 -2.23 -9.72 5.45
CA VAL A 130 -0.98 -10.03 6.14
C VAL A 130 0.15 -9.61 5.22
N ILE A 131 1.16 -8.92 5.76
CA ILE A 131 2.32 -8.47 5.00
C ILE A 131 3.61 -8.78 5.77
N ALA A 132 4.64 -9.17 5.02
CA ALA A 132 6.01 -9.26 5.51
C ALA A 132 6.91 -8.49 4.56
N GLN A 133 7.73 -7.60 5.10
CA GLN A 133 8.72 -6.84 4.36
C GLN A 133 10.07 -7.01 5.04
N TYR A 134 11.11 -7.19 4.22
CA TYR A 134 12.50 -7.29 4.67
C TYR A 134 13.37 -6.36 3.84
N GLY A 135 14.19 -5.56 4.50
CA GLY A 135 15.17 -4.69 3.88
C GLY A 135 16.56 -4.92 4.46
N SER A 136 17.57 -5.06 3.62
CA SER A 136 18.96 -5.23 4.06
C SER A 136 19.95 -4.64 3.07
N SER A 137 21.22 -4.61 3.46
CA SER A 137 22.35 -4.34 2.56
C SER A 137 23.02 -5.64 2.19
N LEU A 138 22.94 -6.06 0.93
CA LEU A 138 23.67 -7.23 0.42
C LEU A 138 25.18 -6.96 0.36
N THR A 139 25.53 -5.72 0.00
CA THR A 139 26.89 -5.21 -0.01
C THR A 139 26.86 -3.74 0.46
N PRO A 140 28.00 -3.09 0.75
CA PRO A 140 28.02 -1.66 1.04
C PRO A 140 27.44 -0.77 -0.05
N ALA A 141 27.34 -1.28 -1.30
CA ALA A 141 26.81 -0.55 -2.44
C ALA A 141 25.41 -1.01 -2.88
N THR A 142 24.92 -2.16 -2.39
CA THR A 142 23.67 -2.78 -2.88
C THR A 142 22.71 -3.01 -1.74
N ALA A 143 21.56 -2.33 -1.78
CA ALA A 143 20.41 -2.60 -0.93
C ALA A 143 19.50 -3.67 -1.56
N LEU A 144 18.84 -4.46 -0.72
CA LEU A 144 17.79 -5.42 -1.07
C LEU A 144 16.53 -5.09 -0.28
N ASP A 145 15.40 -5.05 -0.97
CA ASP A 145 14.06 -5.05 -0.39
C ASP A 145 13.27 -6.25 -0.90
N VAL A 146 12.57 -6.94 -0.01
CA VAL A 146 11.66 -8.05 -0.32
C VAL A 146 10.32 -7.78 0.34
N VAL A 147 9.23 -8.09 -0.35
CA VAL A 147 7.88 -8.00 0.19
C VAL A 147 7.08 -9.23 -0.19
N ALA A 148 6.26 -9.71 0.75
CA ALA A 148 5.22 -10.69 0.51
C ALA A 148 3.93 -10.20 1.17
N GLU A 149 2.81 -10.31 0.47
CA GLU A 149 1.51 -9.89 0.95
C GLU A 149 0.45 -10.91 0.57
N TYR A 150 -0.45 -11.20 1.52
CA TYR A 150 -1.62 -12.01 1.28
C TYR A 150 -2.87 -11.26 1.76
N ARG A 151 -3.88 -11.18 0.89
CA ARG A 151 -5.18 -10.56 1.19
C ARG A 151 -6.32 -11.53 0.98
N ILE A 152 -7.33 -11.41 1.82
CA ILE A 152 -8.65 -12.00 1.65
C ILE A 152 -9.65 -10.85 1.63
N ASN A 153 -10.26 -10.65 0.48
CA ASN A 153 -11.34 -9.69 0.29
C ASN A 153 -12.65 -10.47 0.20
N THR A 154 -13.58 -10.18 1.11
CA THR A 154 -14.93 -10.79 1.11
C THR A 154 -15.92 -9.70 0.75
N ALA A 155 -16.76 -9.97 -0.23
CA ALA A 155 -17.84 -9.09 -0.67
C ALA A 155 -19.06 -9.93 -1.01
N PRO A 156 -20.29 -9.37 -0.93
CA PRO A 156 -21.50 -10.08 -1.36
C PRO A 156 -21.48 -10.41 -2.85
N ASN A 157 -22.31 -11.36 -3.25
CA ASN A 157 -22.52 -11.77 -4.65
C ASN A 157 -21.23 -12.23 -5.37
N ASP A 158 -20.40 -13.05 -4.71
CA ASP A 158 -19.15 -13.58 -5.24
C ASP A 158 -18.14 -12.50 -5.70
N GLY A 159 -18.29 -11.28 -5.18
CA GLY A 159 -17.41 -10.15 -5.47
C GLY A 159 -16.08 -10.18 -4.71
N GLY A 160 -15.83 -11.22 -3.89
CA GLY A 160 -14.61 -11.39 -3.11
C GLY A 160 -13.45 -11.98 -3.92
N ASN A 161 -12.27 -12.01 -3.32
CA ASN A 161 -11.09 -12.63 -3.90
C ASN A 161 -10.00 -12.87 -2.84
N LYS A 162 -9.03 -13.72 -3.19
CA LYS A 162 -7.76 -13.89 -2.48
C LYS A 162 -6.64 -13.37 -3.36
N TRP A 163 -5.77 -12.56 -2.80
CA TRP A 163 -4.64 -11.98 -3.52
C TRP A 163 -3.32 -12.32 -2.81
N LEU A 164 -2.37 -12.85 -3.57
CA LEU A 164 -1.00 -13.08 -3.16
C LEU A 164 -0.09 -12.20 -4.03
N ALA A 165 0.79 -11.44 -3.40
CA ALA A 165 1.86 -10.70 -4.06
C ALA A 165 3.19 -11.01 -3.39
N ILE A 166 4.23 -11.19 -4.22
CA ILE A 166 5.61 -11.33 -3.77
C ILE A 166 6.51 -10.52 -4.69
N GLY A 167 7.50 -9.83 -4.14
CA GLY A 167 8.43 -9.03 -4.94
C GLY A 167 9.75 -8.81 -4.25
N ALA A 168 10.77 -8.54 -5.07
CA ALA A 168 12.09 -8.16 -4.60
C ALA A 168 12.68 -7.07 -5.48
N ARG A 169 13.45 -6.18 -4.87
CA ARG A 169 14.19 -5.09 -5.54
C ARG A 169 15.62 -5.05 -5.02
N THR A 170 16.57 -4.94 -5.93
CA THR A 170 17.92 -4.48 -5.59
C THR A 170 18.14 -3.07 -6.09
N ASP A 171 18.89 -2.29 -5.33
CA ASP A 171 19.27 -0.93 -5.66
C ASP A 171 20.78 -0.78 -5.40
N THR A 172 21.56 -0.69 -6.48
CA THR A 172 23.02 -0.69 -6.47
C THR A 172 23.57 0.69 -6.81
N HIS A 173 24.32 1.28 -5.90
CA HIS A 173 25.09 2.50 -6.15
C HIS A 173 26.30 2.20 -7.01
N LEU A 174 26.43 2.86 -8.17
CA LEU A 174 27.51 2.66 -9.13
C LEU A 174 28.64 3.68 -9.01
N GLY A 175 28.46 4.71 -8.16
CA GLY A 175 29.38 5.82 -8.00
C GLY A 175 28.79 7.16 -8.44
N GLY A 176 29.21 8.26 -7.81
CA GLY A 176 28.64 9.58 -8.03
C GLY A 176 27.12 9.58 -7.77
N PRO A 177 26.30 10.14 -8.66
CA PRO A 177 24.84 10.11 -8.51
C PRO A 177 24.18 8.83 -9.08
N PHE A 178 24.93 7.94 -9.72
CA PHE A 178 24.36 6.86 -10.54
C PHE A 178 24.02 5.63 -9.73
N ARG A 179 22.89 5.00 -10.10
CA ARG A 179 22.33 3.79 -9.48
C ARG A 179 21.74 2.87 -10.55
N LEU A 180 21.73 1.58 -10.26
CA LEU A 180 21.07 0.56 -11.08
C LEU A 180 20.10 -0.21 -10.20
N LEU A 181 18.85 -0.30 -10.64
CA LEU A 181 17.78 -1.00 -9.93
C LEU A 181 17.29 -2.18 -10.76
N PHE A 182 17.09 -3.32 -10.10
CA PHE A 182 16.36 -4.46 -10.64
C PHE A 182 15.19 -4.78 -9.72
N GLU A 183 14.03 -5.04 -10.30
CA GLU A 183 12.85 -5.45 -9.57
C GLU A 183 12.17 -6.61 -10.27
N ALA A 184 11.75 -7.61 -9.51
CA ALA A 184 10.88 -8.69 -9.94
C ALA A 184 9.71 -8.83 -9.00
N GLY A 185 8.52 -9.07 -9.53
CA GLY A 185 7.31 -9.25 -8.74
C GLY A 185 6.34 -10.20 -9.42
N HIS A 186 5.59 -10.92 -8.60
CA HIS A 186 4.51 -11.81 -9.02
C HIS A 186 3.26 -11.53 -8.22
N ASP A 187 2.14 -11.39 -8.94
CA ASP A 187 0.80 -11.22 -8.39
C ASP A 187 -0.09 -12.37 -8.83
N GLN A 188 -0.86 -12.91 -7.89
CA GLN A 188 -1.91 -13.89 -8.15
C GLN A 188 -3.21 -13.41 -7.48
N VAL A 189 -4.27 -13.30 -8.25
CA VAL A 189 -5.63 -13.00 -7.76
C VAL A 189 -6.55 -14.16 -8.08
N LYS A 190 -7.07 -14.81 -7.04
CA LYS A 190 -8.09 -15.86 -7.14
C LYS A 190 -9.43 -15.25 -6.75
N PRO A 191 -10.31 -14.91 -7.70
CA PRO A 191 -11.67 -14.45 -7.41
C PRO A 191 -12.52 -15.58 -6.81
N ASP A 192 -13.59 -15.24 -6.10
CA ASP A 192 -14.55 -16.21 -5.60
C ASP A 192 -15.31 -16.87 -6.78
N ALA A 193 -15.52 -16.12 -7.87
CA ALA A 193 -16.05 -16.63 -9.13
C ALA A 193 -15.09 -16.31 -10.29
N GLY A 194 -14.86 -17.31 -11.17
CA GLY A 194 -14.00 -17.18 -12.36
C GLY A 194 -12.57 -17.69 -12.16
N ASP A 195 -11.74 -17.45 -13.17
CA ASP A 195 -10.40 -18.00 -13.25
C ASP A 195 -9.36 -17.19 -12.48
N THR A 196 -8.35 -17.89 -11.97
CA THR A 196 -7.21 -17.26 -11.31
C THR A 196 -6.39 -16.41 -12.29
N ARG A 197 -6.15 -15.17 -11.91
CA ARG A 197 -5.37 -14.18 -12.66
C ARG A 197 -3.95 -14.13 -12.12
N ASN A 198 -2.96 -14.24 -13.01
CA ASN A 198 -1.55 -14.18 -12.65
C ASN A 198 -0.84 -13.12 -13.48
N MET A 199 0.09 -12.41 -12.86
CA MET A 199 0.99 -11.48 -13.54
C MET A 199 2.38 -11.51 -12.91
N THR A 200 3.41 -11.57 -13.76
CA THR A 200 4.81 -11.42 -13.34
C THR A 200 5.42 -10.23 -14.04
N LYS A 201 6.12 -9.37 -13.29
CA LYS A 201 6.81 -8.18 -13.82
C LYS A 201 8.29 -8.22 -13.51
N PHE A 202 9.08 -7.73 -14.47
CA PHE A 202 10.51 -7.47 -14.32
C PHE A 202 10.78 -6.03 -14.72
N THR A 203 11.52 -5.31 -13.89
CA THR A 203 11.90 -3.92 -14.18
C THR A 203 13.41 -3.77 -14.01
N VAL A 204 14.04 -3.09 -14.96
CA VAL A 204 15.38 -2.54 -14.82
C VAL A 204 15.30 -1.02 -14.92
N ALA A 205 16.03 -0.31 -14.04
CA ALA A 205 16.06 1.14 -14.08
C ALA A 205 17.49 1.65 -13.85
N ALA A 206 17.91 2.58 -14.71
CA ALA A 206 19.04 3.45 -14.45
C ALA A 206 18.55 4.71 -13.76
N ALA A 207 19.19 5.11 -12.65
CA ALA A 207 18.79 6.25 -11.87
C ALA A 207 19.95 7.20 -11.57
N ALA A 208 19.61 8.46 -11.34
CA ALA A 208 20.49 9.46 -10.76
C ALA A 208 19.82 10.03 -9.50
N SER A 209 20.54 10.01 -8.37
CA SER A 209 20.06 10.46 -7.06
C SER A 209 21.01 11.48 -6.45
N ALA A 210 20.50 12.36 -5.59
CA ALA A 210 21.31 13.38 -4.90
C ALA A 210 22.30 12.78 -3.87
N GLY A 211 22.12 11.53 -3.47
CA GLY A 211 22.98 10.83 -2.52
C GLY A 211 23.14 9.35 -2.83
N LYS A 212 24.03 8.68 -2.09
CA LYS A 212 24.40 7.28 -2.30
C LYS A 212 23.37 6.27 -1.76
N ASP A 213 22.52 6.67 -0.83
CA ASP A 213 21.59 5.76 -0.17
C ASP A 213 20.34 5.51 -1.04
N ALA A 214 19.74 4.31 -0.94
CA ALA A 214 18.55 3.93 -1.70
C ALA A 214 17.36 4.89 -1.51
N GLY A 215 17.26 5.50 -0.33
CA GLY A 215 16.25 6.52 0.01
C GLY A 215 16.57 7.94 -0.45
N SER A 216 17.75 8.20 -1.04
CA SER A 216 18.17 9.56 -1.39
C SER A 216 17.26 10.20 -2.43
N ARG A 217 16.89 11.46 -2.20
CA ARG A 217 16.06 12.28 -3.09
C ARG A 217 16.66 13.67 -3.27
N PRO A 218 16.42 14.38 -4.40
CA PRO A 218 15.64 13.93 -5.56
C PRO A 218 16.29 12.75 -6.30
N THR A 219 15.45 11.96 -6.96
CA THR A 219 15.90 10.85 -7.83
C THR A 219 15.16 10.93 -9.16
N VAL A 220 15.88 10.75 -10.26
CA VAL A 220 15.31 10.56 -11.60
C VAL A 220 15.67 9.16 -12.07
N ARG A 221 14.69 8.45 -12.63
CA ARG A 221 14.84 7.07 -13.13
C ARG A 221 14.38 6.98 -14.57
N LEU A 222 15.18 6.33 -15.41
CA LEU A 222 14.75 5.79 -16.70
C LEU A 222 14.54 4.28 -16.49
N PHE A 223 13.34 3.78 -16.74
CA PHE A 223 13.01 2.38 -16.50
C PHE A 223 12.44 1.68 -17.72
N LEU A 224 12.70 0.38 -17.79
CA LEU A 224 12.09 -0.58 -18.70
C LEU A 224 11.40 -1.66 -17.85
N THR A 225 10.09 -1.86 -18.06
CA THR A 225 9.33 -2.91 -17.41
C THR A 225 8.77 -3.87 -18.45
N HIS A 226 8.99 -5.16 -18.26
CA HIS A 226 8.34 -6.23 -19.00
C HIS A 226 7.41 -7.01 -18.07
N ALA A 227 6.18 -7.25 -18.52
CA ALA A 227 5.18 -8.00 -17.77
C ALA A 227 4.62 -9.15 -18.62
N ILE A 228 4.33 -10.27 -17.93
CA ILE A 228 3.71 -11.48 -18.50
C ILE A 228 2.49 -11.79 -17.66
N TRP A 229 1.36 -12.08 -18.28
CA TRP A 229 0.11 -12.41 -17.59
C TRP A 229 -0.65 -13.52 -18.30
N ASN A 230 -1.52 -14.21 -17.56
CA ASN A 230 -2.33 -15.28 -18.12
C ASN A 230 -3.60 -14.76 -18.83
N GLU A 231 -4.34 -15.68 -19.44
CA GLU A 231 -5.57 -15.35 -20.18
C GLU A 231 -6.62 -14.68 -19.30
N ALA A 232 -6.83 -15.18 -18.08
CA ALA A 232 -7.79 -14.61 -17.14
C ALA A 232 -7.45 -13.16 -16.76
N ALA A 233 -6.16 -12.83 -16.60
CA ALA A 233 -5.73 -11.47 -16.34
C ALA A 233 -5.89 -10.59 -17.61
N ARG A 234 -5.62 -11.13 -18.81
CA ARG A 234 -5.83 -10.43 -20.08
C ARG A 234 -7.28 -9.96 -20.24
N GLN A 235 -8.23 -10.82 -19.91
CA GLN A 235 -9.67 -10.51 -20.02
C GLN A 235 -10.15 -9.40 -19.07
N THR A 236 -9.35 -9.04 -18.07
CA THR A 236 -9.66 -7.94 -17.14
C THR A 236 -8.99 -6.61 -17.51
N LEU A 237 -8.23 -6.58 -18.60
CA LEU A 237 -7.67 -5.33 -19.10
C LEU A 237 -8.79 -4.38 -19.51
N SER A 238 -8.61 -3.09 -19.24
CA SER A 238 -9.60 -2.07 -19.56
C SER A 238 -8.94 -0.76 -19.96
N GLY A 239 -9.69 0.11 -20.61
CA GLY A 239 -9.25 1.43 -21.03
C GLY A 239 -7.98 1.36 -21.89
N ARG A 240 -7.06 2.26 -21.66
CA ARG A 240 -5.82 2.38 -22.46
C ARG A 240 -4.93 1.12 -22.41
N THR A 241 -4.97 0.38 -21.33
CA THR A 241 -4.20 -0.87 -21.20
C THR A 241 -4.76 -1.94 -22.15
N GLN A 242 -6.07 -2.03 -22.29
CA GLN A 242 -6.72 -2.92 -23.25
C GLN A 242 -6.42 -2.50 -24.70
N GLU A 243 -6.43 -1.21 -25.01
CA GLU A 243 -6.11 -0.70 -26.36
C GLU A 243 -4.70 -1.11 -26.80
N VAL A 244 -3.73 -1.06 -25.88
CA VAL A 244 -2.31 -1.33 -26.20
C VAL A 244 -1.97 -2.82 -26.12
N PHE A 245 -2.55 -3.56 -25.20
CA PHE A 245 -2.15 -4.93 -24.85
C PHE A 245 -3.29 -5.96 -24.91
N GLY A 246 -4.51 -5.57 -25.35
CA GLY A 246 -5.72 -6.39 -25.23
C GLY A 246 -5.64 -7.79 -25.83
N ASP A 247 -4.86 -7.99 -26.89
CA ASP A 247 -4.68 -9.28 -27.56
C ASP A 247 -3.42 -10.03 -27.13
N LYS A 248 -2.65 -9.48 -26.16
CA LYS A 248 -1.34 -10.01 -25.77
C LYS A 248 -1.38 -10.54 -24.33
N LYS A 249 -0.52 -11.51 -24.05
CA LYS A 249 -0.24 -12.05 -22.71
C LYS A 249 1.08 -11.52 -22.14
N SER A 250 1.68 -10.54 -22.78
CA SER A 250 2.85 -9.83 -22.29
C SER A 250 2.89 -8.41 -22.84
N GLY A 251 3.62 -7.56 -22.17
CA GLY A 251 3.82 -6.19 -22.62
C GLY A 251 5.09 -5.58 -22.04
N THR A 252 5.62 -4.60 -22.75
CA THR A 252 6.79 -3.84 -22.33
C THR A 252 6.47 -2.37 -22.29
N SER A 253 6.88 -1.70 -21.23
CA SER A 253 6.79 -0.24 -21.10
C SER A 253 8.15 0.36 -20.79
N ILE A 254 8.38 1.55 -21.27
CA ILE A 254 9.53 2.39 -20.94
C ILE A 254 9.02 3.72 -20.41
N GLY A 255 9.69 4.29 -19.43
CA GLY A 255 9.29 5.57 -18.86
C GLY A 255 10.39 6.26 -18.07
N ILE A 256 10.13 7.52 -17.77
CA ILE A 256 10.96 8.34 -16.90
C ILE A 256 10.12 8.71 -15.68
N GLN A 257 10.72 8.57 -14.50
CA GLN A 257 10.11 8.94 -13.22
C GLN A 257 11.05 9.90 -12.48
N ALA A 258 10.51 10.99 -12.00
CA ALA A 258 11.19 11.86 -11.05
C ALA A 258 10.47 11.81 -9.69
N GLU A 259 11.25 11.72 -8.63
CA GLU A 259 10.74 11.58 -7.26
C GLU A 259 11.49 12.54 -6.34
N THR A 260 10.73 13.34 -5.61
CA THR A 260 11.26 14.24 -4.59
C THR A 260 10.27 14.37 -3.43
N TRP A 261 10.77 14.61 -2.23
CA TRP A 261 9.99 15.02 -1.05
C TRP A 261 10.78 16.06 -0.26
N TRP A 262 10.07 16.91 0.44
CA TRP A 262 10.58 17.96 1.33
C TRP A 262 9.81 17.97 2.64
#